data_570b1deb41e541eb45502d1dbc9489d9
#
_entry.id   570b1deb41e541eb45502d1dbc9489d9
#
_cell.length_a   1.000
_cell.length_b   1.000
_cell.length_c   1.000
_cell.angle_alpha   90.00
_cell.angle_beta   90.00
_cell.angle_gamma   90.00
#
_symmetry.space_group_name_H-M   'P 1'
#
loop_
_entity.id
_entity.type
_entity.pdbx_description
1 polymer ?
#
loop_
_entity_poly.entity_id
_entity_poly.type
_entity_poly.pdbx_seq_one_letter_code
_entity_poly.pdbx_strand_id
1 'polypeptide(L)'
;MNDLAAAVMHDVKNQLAELALRLKKRGDARAEMEIAMNASRRLTEMLLLGREESNQLWVSADTVNPADFLEVLAAEYAELFPDIEIKLDVARAPECVFFDDALVRLALGNALHNACRYAHEKVTLAAFQQNDLLFLEVRDDGTGFPDSVLSSGGQLPASVTGTGTGLGLYLAQKIAALHKLGDRHGYISLYNGVQGGIFRIVLP
;
A
#
# COMPACT_ATOMS: atom_id res chain seq x y z
N MET A 1 10.27 11.60 17.26
CA MET A 1 10.50 12.64 16.22
C MET A 1 10.06 13.98 16.79
N ASN A 2 10.81 15.09 16.58
CA ASN A 2 10.44 16.40 17.09
C ASN A 2 9.17 16.90 16.36
N ASP A 3 8.19 17.47 17.08
CA ASP A 3 6.92 17.97 16.52
C ASP A 3 7.11 18.96 15.37
N LEU A 4 8.19 19.77 15.42
CA LEU A 4 8.55 20.68 14.35
C LEU A 4 8.94 19.92 13.06
N ALA A 5 9.72 18.85 13.18
CA ALA A 5 10.11 18.04 12.02
C ALA A 5 8.89 17.36 11.40
N ALA A 6 7.96 16.86 12.21
CA ALA A 6 6.71 16.27 11.74
C ALA A 6 5.84 17.30 10.99
N ALA A 7 5.72 18.51 11.51
CA ALA A 7 4.97 19.60 10.85
C ALA A 7 5.60 20.00 9.50
N VAL A 8 6.93 20.16 9.43
CA VAL A 8 7.63 20.47 8.18
C VAL A 8 7.47 19.35 7.15
N MET A 9 7.59 18.09 7.56
CA MET A 9 7.40 16.95 6.66
C MET A 9 5.97 16.90 6.13
N HIS A 10 4.96 17.21 6.96
CA HIS A 10 3.56 17.30 6.55
C HIS A 10 3.36 18.37 5.48
N ASP A 11 3.95 19.55 5.67
CA ASP A 11 3.86 20.66 4.70
C ASP A 11 4.53 20.32 3.37
N VAL A 12 5.74 19.73 3.41
CA VAL A 12 6.45 19.28 2.19
C VAL A 12 5.65 18.20 1.46
N LYS A 13 5.04 17.25 2.19
CA LYS A 13 4.15 16.24 1.60
C LYS A 13 2.99 16.90 0.85
N ASN A 14 2.33 17.89 1.45
CA ASN A 14 1.20 18.59 0.84
C ASN A 14 1.62 19.38 -0.41
N GLN A 15 2.79 20.04 -0.37
CA GLN A 15 3.34 20.75 -1.53
C GLN A 15 3.67 19.80 -2.70
N LEU A 16 4.21 18.61 -2.40
CA LEU A 16 4.48 17.58 -3.42
C LEU A 16 3.20 17.02 -4.03
N ALA A 17 2.16 16.79 -3.22
CA ALA A 17 0.85 16.37 -3.71
C ALA A 17 0.20 17.44 -4.61
N GLU A 18 0.30 18.72 -4.23
CA GLU A 18 -0.18 19.84 -5.07
C GLU A 18 0.61 19.93 -6.39
N LEU A 19 1.93 19.78 -6.33
CA LEU A 19 2.77 19.75 -7.53
C LEU A 19 2.36 18.61 -8.47
N ALA A 20 2.16 17.40 -7.94
CA ALA A 20 1.71 16.25 -8.72
C ALA A 20 0.36 16.52 -9.42
N LEU A 21 -0.60 17.15 -8.72
CA LEU A 21 -1.90 17.54 -9.31
C LEU A 21 -1.75 18.58 -10.42
N ARG A 22 -0.85 19.57 -10.26
CA ARG A 22 -0.58 20.57 -11.30
C ARG A 22 0.09 19.95 -12.53
N LEU A 23 1.03 19.03 -12.33
CA LEU A 23 1.70 18.30 -13.41
C LEU A 23 0.71 17.38 -14.16
N LYS A 24 -0.19 16.69 -13.42
CA LYS A 24 -1.27 15.89 -14.02
C LYS A 24 -2.15 16.71 -14.97
N LYS A 25 -2.49 17.96 -14.59
CA LYS A 25 -3.32 18.85 -15.42
C LYS A 25 -2.61 19.30 -16.70
N ARG A 26 -1.28 19.31 -16.74
CA ARG A 26 -0.51 19.68 -17.94
C ARG A 26 -0.47 18.57 -18.99
N GLY A 27 -0.58 17.30 -18.56
CA GLY A 27 -0.64 16.14 -19.46
C GLY A 27 0.69 15.73 -20.11
N ASP A 28 1.76 16.54 -19.97
CA ASP A 28 3.06 16.35 -20.62
C ASP A 28 4.20 16.03 -19.61
N ALA A 29 3.87 15.93 -18.31
CA ALA A 29 4.84 15.84 -17.23
C ALA A 29 4.64 14.60 -16.35
N ARG A 30 4.37 13.44 -16.99
CA ARG A 30 4.07 12.17 -16.28
C ARG A 30 5.22 11.73 -15.37
N ALA A 31 6.46 11.83 -15.85
CA ALA A 31 7.64 11.41 -15.08
C ALA A 31 7.84 12.28 -13.83
N GLU A 32 7.68 13.59 -13.96
CA GLU A 32 7.78 14.53 -12.85
C GLU A 32 6.65 14.35 -11.84
N MET A 33 5.44 14.08 -12.32
CA MET A 33 4.30 13.75 -11.47
C MET A 33 4.58 12.48 -10.65
N GLU A 34 5.13 11.43 -11.26
CA GLU A 34 5.49 10.18 -10.59
C GLU A 34 6.57 10.42 -9.52
N ILE A 35 7.57 11.25 -9.79
CA ILE A 35 8.60 11.64 -8.81
C ILE A 35 7.97 12.36 -7.62
N ALA A 36 7.09 13.34 -7.85
CA ALA A 36 6.43 14.10 -6.80
C ALA A 36 5.53 13.21 -5.92
N MET A 37 4.78 12.30 -6.52
CA MET A 37 3.94 11.34 -5.81
C MET A 37 4.78 10.35 -4.98
N ASN A 38 5.87 9.85 -5.53
CA ASN A 38 6.79 8.96 -4.82
C ASN A 38 7.41 9.66 -3.60
N ALA A 39 7.83 10.91 -3.74
CA ALA A 39 8.38 11.69 -2.64
C ALA A 39 7.31 11.95 -1.56
N SER A 40 6.10 12.34 -1.95
CA SER A 40 4.97 12.52 -1.01
C SER A 40 4.65 11.25 -0.23
N ARG A 41 4.62 10.10 -0.91
CA ARG A 41 4.39 8.79 -0.28
C ARG A 41 5.49 8.45 0.73
N ARG A 42 6.77 8.60 0.37
CA ARG A 42 7.89 8.35 1.29
C ARG A 42 7.84 9.22 2.55
N LEU A 43 7.45 10.48 2.41
CA LEU A 43 7.24 11.36 3.57
C LEU A 43 6.08 10.87 4.45
N THR A 44 4.99 10.39 3.86
CA THR A 44 3.88 9.80 4.61
C THR A 44 4.33 8.57 5.39
N GLU A 45 5.11 7.68 4.76
CA GLU A 45 5.70 6.50 5.42
C GLU A 45 6.57 6.90 6.61
N MET A 46 7.45 7.89 6.45
CA MET A 46 8.32 8.38 7.54
C MET A 46 7.52 9.01 8.69
N LEU A 47 6.48 9.80 8.38
CA LEU A 47 5.61 10.38 9.40
C LEU A 47 4.88 9.31 10.23
N LEU A 48 4.39 8.27 9.58
CA LEU A 48 3.70 7.17 10.25
C LEU A 48 4.65 6.32 11.09
N LEU A 49 5.87 6.06 10.61
CA LEU A 49 6.90 5.39 11.41
C LEU A 49 7.24 6.19 12.67
N GLY A 50 7.37 7.51 12.57
CA GLY A 50 7.59 8.35 13.75
C GLY A 50 6.44 8.31 14.75
N ARG A 51 5.19 8.17 14.29
CA ARG A 51 4.02 7.97 15.16
C ARG A 51 3.98 6.58 15.77
N GLU A 52 4.38 5.55 15.02
CA GLU A 52 4.47 4.17 15.53
C GLU A 52 5.51 4.08 16.65
N GLU A 53 6.72 4.59 16.43
CA GLU A 53 7.78 4.64 17.43
C GLU A 53 7.37 5.38 18.72
N SER A 54 6.48 6.37 18.59
CA SER A 54 5.95 7.14 19.72
C SER A 54 4.69 6.53 20.34
N ASN A 55 4.26 5.33 19.93
CA ASN A 55 2.98 4.70 20.30
C ASN A 55 1.75 5.62 20.08
N GLN A 56 1.82 6.47 19.06
CA GLN A 56 0.75 7.41 18.69
C GLN A 56 -0.02 6.98 17.44
N LEU A 57 0.25 5.79 16.92
CA LEU A 57 -0.49 5.21 15.81
C LEU A 57 -1.55 4.26 16.35
N TRP A 58 -2.82 4.58 16.13
CA TRP A 58 -3.98 3.75 16.48
C TRP A 58 -4.87 3.54 15.26
N VAL A 59 -5.66 2.47 15.28
CA VAL A 59 -6.63 2.12 14.25
C VAL A 59 -7.96 2.82 14.59
N SER A 60 -8.52 3.52 13.63
CA SER A 60 -9.88 4.03 13.63
C SER A 60 -10.71 3.21 12.64
N ALA A 61 -11.16 2.03 13.08
CA ALA A 61 -11.91 1.13 12.21
C ALA A 61 -13.36 1.63 12.00
N ASP A 62 -13.76 1.64 10.73
CA ASP A 62 -15.12 1.92 10.30
C ASP A 62 -15.67 0.75 9.47
N THR A 63 -16.99 0.77 9.22
CA THR A 63 -17.61 -0.20 8.31
C THR A 63 -17.25 0.12 6.88
N VAL A 64 -16.55 -0.80 6.21
CA VAL A 64 -16.07 -0.64 4.84
C VAL A 64 -16.61 -1.78 3.98
N ASN A 65 -17.07 -1.47 2.76
CA ASN A 65 -17.28 -2.46 1.70
C ASN A 65 -15.96 -2.70 0.98
N PRO A 66 -15.35 -3.90 1.04
CA PRO A 66 -14.04 -4.13 0.44
C PRO A 66 -14.05 -4.05 -1.09
N ALA A 67 -15.17 -4.34 -1.75
CA ALA A 67 -15.27 -4.25 -3.20
C ALA A 67 -15.22 -2.78 -3.64
N ASP A 68 -16.04 -1.92 -3.04
CA ASP A 68 -16.07 -0.48 -3.33
C ASP A 68 -14.71 0.17 -2.99
N PHE A 69 -14.10 -0.23 -1.88
CA PHE A 69 -12.77 0.24 -1.46
C PHE A 69 -11.70 -0.08 -2.53
N LEU A 70 -11.68 -1.32 -3.05
CA LEU A 70 -10.74 -1.73 -4.08
C LEU A 70 -11.05 -1.08 -5.44
N GLU A 71 -12.33 -0.84 -5.77
CA GLU A 71 -12.74 -0.16 -7.00
C GLU A 71 -12.20 1.27 -7.04
N VAL A 72 -12.35 2.02 -5.96
CA VAL A 72 -11.80 3.39 -5.85
C VAL A 72 -10.28 3.37 -5.99
N LEU A 73 -9.60 2.44 -5.30
CA LEU A 73 -8.15 2.32 -5.39
C LEU A 73 -7.69 1.94 -6.81
N ALA A 74 -8.39 1.01 -7.48
CA ALA A 74 -8.10 0.62 -8.85
C ALA A 74 -8.24 1.80 -9.81
N ALA A 75 -9.30 2.59 -9.70
CA ALA A 75 -9.55 3.76 -10.54
C ALA A 75 -8.43 4.81 -10.40
N GLU A 76 -7.99 5.09 -9.17
CA GLU A 76 -6.87 6.01 -8.90
C GLU A 76 -5.59 5.57 -9.61
N TYR A 77 -5.27 4.28 -9.54
CA TYR A 77 -4.03 3.74 -10.11
C TYR A 77 -4.11 3.51 -11.62
N ALA A 78 -5.28 3.21 -12.18
CA ALA A 78 -5.48 3.13 -13.63
C ALA A 78 -5.17 4.46 -14.32
N GLU A 79 -5.47 5.60 -13.68
CA GLU A 79 -5.09 6.92 -14.19
C GLU A 79 -3.56 7.17 -14.13
N LEU A 80 -2.87 6.60 -13.15
CA LEU A 80 -1.43 6.76 -12.96
C LEU A 80 -0.62 5.83 -13.89
N PHE A 81 -1.14 4.64 -14.15
CA PHE A 81 -0.51 3.58 -14.92
C PHE A 81 -1.42 3.12 -16.07
N PRO A 82 -1.69 4.00 -17.09
CA PRO A 82 -2.64 3.68 -18.16
C PRO A 82 -2.19 2.53 -19.07
N ASP A 83 -0.91 2.14 -19.00
CA ASP A 83 -0.36 1.02 -19.77
C ASP A 83 -0.52 -0.33 -19.03
N ILE A 84 -1.01 -0.32 -17.79
CA ILE A 84 -1.23 -1.51 -16.96
C ILE A 84 -2.73 -1.75 -16.78
N GLU A 85 -3.19 -2.93 -17.16
CA GLU A 85 -4.58 -3.35 -16.93
C GLU A 85 -4.78 -3.67 -15.43
N ILE A 86 -5.64 -2.92 -14.73
CA ILE A 86 -5.98 -3.20 -13.33
C ILE A 86 -7.32 -3.92 -13.28
N LYS A 87 -7.31 -5.17 -12.79
CA LYS A 87 -8.49 -6.03 -12.65
C LYS A 87 -8.94 -6.14 -11.19
N LEU A 88 -10.23 -6.37 -11.00
CA LEU A 88 -10.84 -6.67 -9.71
C LEU A 88 -11.30 -8.13 -9.65
N ASP A 89 -10.97 -8.82 -8.56
CA ASP A 89 -11.44 -10.16 -8.20
C ASP A 89 -12.12 -10.06 -6.83
N VAL A 90 -13.37 -9.59 -6.83
CA VAL A 90 -14.14 -9.28 -5.61
C VAL A 90 -15.41 -10.12 -5.46
N ALA A 91 -15.60 -11.16 -6.31
CA ALA A 91 -16.80 -11.99 -6.28
C ALA A 91 -17.02 -12.74 -4.94
N ARG A 92 -15.97 -12.88 -4.12
CA ARG A 92 -16.02 -13.50 -2.79
C ARG A 92 -15.76 -12.52 -1.66
N ALA A 93 -15.79 -11.21 -1.97
CA ALA A 93 -15.68 -10.17 -0.96
C ALA A 93 -16.92 -10.15 -0.07
N PRO A 94 -16.78 -9.95 1.25
CA PRO A 94 -17.92 -9.70 2.12
C PRO A 94 -18.57 -8.35 1.80
N GLU A 95 -19.85 -8.18 2.15
CA GLU A 95 -20.56 -6.91 1.93
C GLU A 95 -19.97 -5.77 2.77
N CYS A 96 -19.56 -6.07 3.99
CA CYS A 96 -18.94 -5.11 4.88
C CYS A 96 -18.05 -5.80 5.92
N VAL A 97 -17.00 -5.10 6.32
CA VAL A 97 -16.05 -5.48 7.38
C VAL A 97 -15.57 -4.22 8.10
N PHE A 98 -14.94 -4.40 9.27
CA PHE A 98 -14.41 -3.29 10.06
C PHE A 98 -12.89 -3.20 9.90
N PHE A 99 -12.41 -2.11 9.33
CA PHE A 99 -10.99 -1.76 9.30
C PHE A 99 -10.77 -0.26 9.11
N ASP A 100 -9.56 0.21 9.37
CA ASP A 100 -9.15 1.59 9.10
C ASP A 100 -8.81 1.73 7.60
N ASP A 101 -9.72 2.33 6.85
CA ASP A 101 -9.60 2.46 5.39
C ASP A 101 -8.40 3.31 4.98
N ALA A 102 -8.06 4.35 5.74
CA ALA A 102 -6.93 5.23 5.45
C ALA A 102 -5.60 4.50 5.62
N LEU A 103 -5.43 3.73 6.70
CA LEU A 103 -4.23 2.94 6.95
C LEU A 103 -4.10 1.78 5.95
N VAL A 104 -5.20 1.04 5.69
CA VAL A 104 -5.20 -0.06 4.74
C VAL A 104 -4.97 0.43 3.32
N ARG A 105 -5.56 1.58 2.92
CA ARG A 105 -5.30 2.25 1.63
C ARG A 105 -3.83 2.56 1.44
N LEU A 106 -3.16 3.06 2.48
CA LEU A 106 -1.73 3.34 2.40
C LEU A 106 -0.91 2.06 2.18
N ALA A 107 -1.19 1.00 2.93
CA ALA A 107 -0.48 -0.27 2.82
C ALA A 107 -0.69 -0.93 1.45
N LEU A 108 -1.95 -1.02 0.99
CA LEU A 108 -2.29 -1.56 -0.34
C LEU A 108 -1.80 -0.66 -1.46
N GLY A 109 -1.89 0.67 -1.32
CA GLY A 109 -1.40 1.62 -2.30
C GLY A 109 0.10 1.48 -2.56
N ASN A 110 0.90 1.26 -1.50
CA ASN A 110 2.33 0.96 -1.64
C ASN A 110 2.58 -0.33 -2.43
N ALA A 111 1.84 -1.39 -2.11
CA ALA A 111 1.94 -2.66 -2.82
C ALA A 111 1.48 -2.53 -4.28
N LEU A 112 0.36 -1.86 -4.53
CA LEU A 112 -0.20 -1.63 -5.86
C LEU A 112 0.72 -0.79 -6.74
N HIS A 113 1.32 0.27 -6.18
CA HIS A 113 2.31 1.07 -6.90
C HIS A 113 3.52 0.23 -7.34
N ASN A 114 4.03 -0.62 -6.43
CA ASN A 114 5.13 -1.51 -6.77
C ASN A 114 4.70 -2.54 -7.82
N ALA A 115 3.53 -3.15 -7.66
CA ALA A 115 2.98 -4.09 -8.63
C ALA A 115 2.87 -3.45 -10.02
N CYS A 116 2.29 -2.25 -10.16
CA CYS A 116 2.18 -1.55 -11.44
C CYS A 116 3.54 -1.19 -12.06
N ARG A 117 4.59 -0.98 -11.25
CA ARG A 117 5.94 -0.70 -11.77
C ARG A 117 6.68 -1.93 -12.29
N TYR A 118 6.37 -3.11 -11.76
CA TYR A 118 7.07 -4.36 -12.08
C TYR A 118 6.22 -5.33 -12.90
N ALA A 119 4.93 -5.08 -13.05
CA ALA A 119 4.05 -5.83 -13.93
C ALA A 119 4.48 -5.70 -15.40
N HIS A 120 4.19 -6.73 -16.17
CA HIS A 120 4.34 -6.70 -17.62
C HIS A 120 3.14 -6.04 -18.28
N GLU A 121 1.92 -6.46 -17.93
CA GLU A 121 0.68 -6.01 -18.56
C GLU A 121 -0.47 -5.81 -17.56
N LYS A 122 -0.47 -6.57 -16.45
CA LYS A 122 -1.65 -6.70 -15.62
C LYS A 122 -1.36 -6.75 -14.12
N VAL A 123 -2.20 -6.05 -13.34
CA VAL A 123 -2.30 -6.18 -11.90
C VAL A 123 -3.73 -6.54 -11.50
N THR A 124 -3.91 -7.45 -10.55
CA THR A 124 -5.23 -7.84 -10.02
C THR A 124 -5.31 -7.47 -8.54
N LEU A 125 -6.34 -6.70 -8.19
CA LEU A 125 -6.75 -6.48 -6.80
C LEU A 125 -7.82 -7.48 -6.44
N ALA A 126 -7.66 -8.19 -5.33
CA ALA A 126 -8.63 -9.17 -4.89
C ALA A 126 -9.05 -8.95 -3.43
N ALA A 127 -10.32 -9.22 -3.15
CA ALA A 127 -10.86 -9.28 -1.79
C ALA A 127 -11.69 -10.55 -1.61
N PHE A 128 -11.48 -11.24 -0.50
CA PHE A 128 -12.30 -12.38 -0.11
C PHE A 128 -12.24 -12.61 1.39
N GLN A 129 -13.23 -13.30 1.93
CA GLN A 129 -13.26 -13.69 3.33
C GLN A 129 -13.10 -15.22 3.47
N GLN A 130 -12.29 -15.64 4.44
CA GLN A 130 -12.12 -17.05 4.79
C GLN A 130 -11.84 -17.18 6.29
N ASN A 131 -12.55 -18.06 6.99
CA ASN A 131 -12.40 -18.30 8.44
C ASN A 131 -12.48 -17.01 9.28
N ASP A 132 -13.43 -16.13 8.97
CA ASP A 132 -13.64 -14.83 9.59
C ASP A 132 -12.44 -13.86 9.46
N LEU A 133 -11.56 -14.08 8.51
CA LEU A 133 -10.47 -13.20 8.16
C LEU A 133 -10.74 -12.58 6.79
N LEU A 134 -10.51 -11.27 6.68
CA LEU A 134 -10.49 -10.55 5.40
C LEU A 134 -9.11 -10.70 4.76
N PHE A 135 -9.10 -11.08 3.50
CA PHE A 135 -7.92 -11.14 2.65
C PHE A 135 -8.02 -10.07 1.58
N LEU A 136 -7.03 -9.18 1.53
CA LEU A 136 -6.87 -8.19 0.47
C LEU A 136 -5.54 -8.48 -0.24
N GLU A 137 -5.59 -8.67 -1.55
CA GLU A 137 -4.42 -9.04 -2.34
C GLU A 137 -4.14 -8.07 -3.48
N VAL A 138 -2.85 -7.90 -3.76
CA VAL A 138 -2.31 -7.29 -4.98
C VAL A 138 -1.47 -8.34 -5.67
N ARG A 139 -1.84 -8.72 -6.88
CA ARG A 139 -1.17 -9.74 -7.71
C ARG A 139 -0.69 -9.09 -8.99
N ASP A 140 0.58 -9.22 -9.32
CA ASP A 140 1.15 -8.78 -10.60
C ASP A 140 1.52 -9.96 -11.49
N ASP A 141 1.78 -9.69 -12.76
CA ASP A 141 2.27 -10.65 -13.76
C ASP A 141 3.75 -10.44 -14.10
N GLY A 142 4.48 -9.75 -13.23
CA GLY A 142 5.90 -9.43 -13.41
C GLY A 142 6.84 -10.57 -13.01
N THR A 143 8.06 -10.20 -12.65
CA THR A 143 9.12 -11.17 -12.29
C THR A 143 8.95 -11.76 -10.88
N GLY A 144 8.02 -11.23 -10.08
CA GLY A 144 7.83 -11.61 -8.68
C GLY A 144 8.83 -10.95 -7.73
N PHE A 145 8.73 -11.32 -6.46
CA PHE A 145 9.60 -10.82 -5.40
C PHE A 145 10.95 -11.53 -5.41
N PRO A 146 12.08 -10.80 -5.25
CA PRO A 146 13.38 -11.41 -4.98
C PRO A 146 13.37 -12.25 -3.69
N ASP A 147 14.20 -13.29 -3.63
CA ASP A 147 14.31 -14.17 -2.45
C ASP A 147 14.67 -13.41 -1.17
N SER A 148 15.46 -12.33 -1.29
CA SER A 148 15.81 -11.46 -0.16
C SER A 148 14.60 -10.75 0.44
N VAL A 149 13.59 -10.40 -0.37
CA VAL A 149 12.35 -9.78 0.06
C VAL A 149 11.43 -10.83 0.68
N LEU A 150 11.31 -12.00 0.07
CA LEU A 150 10.50 -13.11 0.61
C LEU A 150 11.00 -13.56 1.97
N SER A 151 12.32 -13.71 2.13
CA SER A 151 12.93 -14.14 3.39
C SER A 151 12.85 -13.08 4.50
N SER A 152 12.79 -11.79 4.16
CA SER A 152 12.66 -10.73 5.16
C SER A 152 11.24 -10.63 5.77
N GLY A 153 10.22 -11.14 5.06
CA GLY A 153 8.83 -11.15 5.53
C GLY A 153 8.26 -9.76 5.89
N GLY A 154 8.79 -8.68 5.29
CA GLY A 154 8.40 -7.29 5.60
C GLY A 154 9.18 -6.66 6.76
N GLN A 155 10.23 -7.27 7.28
CA GLN A 155 11.13 -6.64 8.24
C GLN A 155 11.97 -5.55 7.56
N LEU A 156 12.37 -4.54 8.34
CA LEU A 156 13.29 -3.50 7.84
C LEU A 156 14.59 -4.16 7.38
N PRO A 157 15.04 -3.91 6.15
CA PRO A 157 16.35 -4.39 5.73
C PRO A 157 17.45 -3.74 6.54
N ALA A 158 18.48 -4.52 6.92
CA ALA A 158 19.64 -4.05 7.67
C ALA A 158 20.43 -2.95 6.92
N SER A 159 20.25 -2.83 5.61
CA SER A 159 20.82 -1.75 4.78
C SER A 159 19.86 -1.40 3.64
N VAL A 160 19.64 -0.10 3.46
CA VAL A 160 18.89 0.42 2.31
C VAL A 160 19.82 0.39 1.09
N THR A 161 19.84 -0.72 0.37
CA THR A 161 20.59 -0.85 -0.87
C THR A 161 19.63 -1.11 -2.04
N GLY A 162 19.57 -0.20 -2.99
CA GLY A 162 18.77 -0.33 -4.20
C GLY A 162 17.60 0.66 -4.31
N THR A 163 16.71 0.43 -5.27
CA THR A 163 15.61 1.32 -5.65
C THR A 163 14.43 1.34 -4.68
N GLY A 164 14.42 0.50 -3.63
CA GLY A 164 13.37 0.42 -2.62
C GLY A 164 13.92 0.50 -1.20
N THR A 165 13.29 1.31 -0.34
CA THR A 165 13.70 1.47 1.07
C THR A 165 13.25 0.32 1.96
N GLY A 166 12.39 -0.59 1.49
CA GLY A 166 11.72 -1.61 2.30
C GLY A 166 10.69 -1.05 3.31
N LEU A 167 10.60 0.28 3.44
CA LEU A 167 9.73 0.95 4.40
C LEU A 167 8.25 0.64 4.16
N GLY A 168 7.83 0.56 2.89
CA GLY A 168 6.43 0.27 2.54
C GLY A 168 5.94 -1.08 3.05
N LEU A 169 6.77 -2.13 2.93
CA LEU A 169 6.44 -3.47 3.45
C LEU A 169 6.45 -3.51 4.98
N TYR A 170 7.45 -2.89 5.60
CA TYR A 170 7.51 -2.76 7.05
C TYR A 170 6.28 -2.04 7.61
N LEU A 171 5.91 -0.91 6.99
CA LEU A 171 4.72 -0.15 7.40
C LEU A 171 3.44 -0.97 7.18
N ALA A 172 3.31 -1.68 6.07
CA ALA A 172 2.18 -2.56 5.82
C ALA A 172 2.05 -3.65 6.89
N GLN A 173 3.18 -4.25 7.32
CA GLN A 173 3.22 -5.21 8.42
C GLN A 173 2.74 -4.58 9.74
N LYS A 174 3.18 -3.35 10.04
CA LYS A 174 2.76 -2.63 11.25
C LYS A 174 1.28 -2.27 11.19
N ILE A 175 0.79 -1.75 10.07
CA ILE A 175 -0.62 -1.43 9.86
C ILE A 175 -1.50 -2.68 10.04
N ALA A 176 -1.12 -3.80 9.43
CA ALA A 176 -1.86 -5.05 9.59
C ALA A 176 -1.89 -5.47 11.07
N ALA A 177 -0.74 -5.47 11.76
CA ALA A 177 -0.64 -5.89 13.17
C ALA A 177 -1.42 -5.01 14.15
N LEU A 178 -1.68 -3.74 13.80
CA LEU A 178 -2.53 -2.85 14.60
C LEU A 178 -4.02 -3.23 14.55
N HIS A 179 -4.48 -3.88 13.45
CA HIS A 179 -5.83 -4.40 13.35
C HIS A 179 -5.96 -5.68 14.17
N LYS A 180 -6.77 -5.64 15.22
CA LYS A 180 -6.90 -6.71 16.21
C LYS A 180 -8.35 -7.05 16.48
N LEU A 181 -8.62 -8.34 16.69
CA LEU A 181 -9.91 -8.83 17.19
C LEU A 181 -9.65 -9.94 18.24
N GLY A 182 -9.79 -9.61 19.51
CA GLY A 182 -9.33 -10.47 20.62
C GLY A 182 -7.82 -10.70 20.53
N ASP A 183 -7.40 -11.98 20.51
CA ASP A 183 -5.99 -12.37 20.40
C ASP A 183 -5.50 -12.49 18.95
N ARG A 184 -6.41 -12.30 17.97
CA ARG A 184 -6.03 -12.34 16.54
C ARG A 184 -5.49 -10.98 16.12
N HIS A 185 -4.36 -10.98 15.41
CA HIS A 185 -3.74 -9.81 14.83
C HIS A 185 -3.69 -9.96 13.31
N GLY A 186 -3.87 -8.85 12.60
CA GLY A 186 -3.61 -8.83 11.17
C GLY A 186 -2.12 -9.02 10.87
N TYR A 187 -1.84 -9.47 9.66
CA TYR A 187 -0.48 -9.71 9.16
C TYR A 187 -0.41 -9.52 7.65
N ILE A 188 0.81 -9.43 7.11
CA ILE A 188 1.04 -9.50 5.67
C ILE A 188 1.70 -10.83 5.30
N SER A 189 1.51 -11.25 4.05
CA SER A 189 2.28 -12.34 3.45
C SER A 189 2.69 -11.97 2.01
N LEU A 190 3.89 -12.44 1.64
CA LEU A 190 4.50 -12.23 0.33
C LEU A 190 4.85 -13.60 -0.25
N TYR A 191 4.50 -13.83 -1.49
CA TYR A 191 4.90 -15.05 -2.19
C TYR A 191 4.87 -14.84 -3.70
N ASN A 192 5.56 -15.69 -4.44
CA ASN A 192 5.50 -15.70 -5.88
C ASN A 192 4.44 -16.73 -6.33
N GLY A 193 3.55 -16.30 -7.21
CA GLY A 193 2.56 -17.12 -7.85
C GLY A 193 3.13 -17.85 -9.08
N VAL A 194 2.23 -18.41 -9.91
CA VAL A 194 2.61 -18.99 -11.20
C VAL A 194 3.16 -17.91 -12.13
N GLN A 195 2.67 -16.69 -12.00
CA GLN A 195 3.14 -15.50 -12.69
C GLN A 195 3.21 -14.38 -11.65
N GLY A 196 4.38 -13.74 -11.52
CA GLY A 196 4.57 -12.55 -10.71
C GLY A 196 4.47 -12.70 -9.20
N GLY A 197 4.42 -11.56 -8.53
CA GLY A 197 4.34 -11.44 -7.08
C GLY A 197 2.91 -11.35 -6.56
N ILE A 198 2.71 -11.82 -5.34
CA ILE A 198 1.45 -11.68 -4.60
C ILE A 198 1.75 -11.07 -3.23
N PHE A 199 1.28 -9.85 -3.03
CA PHE A 199 1.24 -9.20 -1.73
C PHE A 199 -0.16 -9.40 -1.14
N ARG A 200 -0.23 -9.76 0.12
CA ARG A 200 -1.49 -10.00 0.83
C ARG A 200 -1.48 -9.32 2.19
N ILE A 201 -2.56 -8.62 2.51
CA ILE A 201 -2.92 -8.20 3.88
C ILE A 201 -4.03 -9.11 4.36
N VAL A 202 -3.91 -9.59 5.60
CA VAL A 202 -4.93 -10.38 6.29
C VAL A 202 -5.36 -9.60 7.53
N LEU A 203 -6.66 -9.34 7.66
CA LEU A 203 -7.26 -8.64 8.79
C LEU A 203 -8.25 -9.54 9.51
N PRO A 204 -8.31 -9.50 10.88
CA PRO A 204 -9.24 -10.29 11.67
C PRO A 204 -10.66 -9.74 11.65
#